data_fce81229e9ddf2e51a3f89b2410f4215
#
_entry.id   fce81229e9ddf2e51a3f89b2410f4215
#
_cell.length_a   1.000
_cell.length_b   1.000
_cell.length_c   1.000
_cell.angle_alpha   90.00
_cell.angle_beta   90.00
_cell.angle_gamma   90.00
#
_symmetry.space_group_name_H-M   'P 1'
#
loop_
_entity.id
_entity.type
_entity.pdbx_description
1 polymer ?
#
loop_
_entity_poly.entity_id
_entity_poly.type
_entity_poly.pdbx_seq_one_letter_code
_entity_poly.pdbx_strand_id
1 'polypeptide(L)'
;MSRYIISRLLQSIIVIIGVTLLSFFTLHLAGDPTYLYVSERASAEEIAETRIKLGFDKPLPIQYFNFLSGLVRGDLGVSIRSHKPALALVMERLPATLELTIFAMLISTLIAIPIGILAATKRGTSLDGGIMLVAMFGQSIPSFWLGIMLILSVGLQLKWLPISGHEAVIDPILKGELGTGITNLPAALRFLIMPGITIGLFSLARNARLVRSSMLEVLSQDYVTTARSKGLSESTVILKHAFRNALIPVVTMLGLEFGFLLSGVVVTETVFSWPGVGRLVTNAITQRDIPVVQASVVVFAIMFIVLNLFVDLIYAQLDPRIRLG
;
A
#
# COMPACT_ATOMS: atom_id res chain seq x y z
N MET A 1 24.34 -7.21 11.90
CA MET A 1 23.02 -7.77 11.50
C MET A 1 22.05 -7.89 12.66
N SER A 2 22.36 -8.63 13.74
CA SER A 2 21.43 -8.79 14.89
C SER A 2 21.06 -7.46 15.56
N ARG A 3 22.03 -6.58 15.82
CA ARG A 3 21.79 -5.27 16.44
C ARG A 3 20.87 -4.37 15.56
N TYR A 4 21.06 -4.40 14.26
CA TYR A 4 20.21 -3.66 13.30
C TYR A 4 18.77 -4.17 13.33
N ILE A 5 18.57 -5.50 13.25
CA ILE A 5 17.22 -6.12 13.28
C ILE A 5 16.53 -5.80 14.61
N ILE A 6 17.24 -5.91 15.74
CA ILE A 6 16.68 -5.58 17.05
C ILE A 6 16.24 -4.11 17.13
N SER A 7 17.06 -3.19 16.62
CA SER A 7 16.72 -1.76 16.59
C SER A 7 15.46 -1.51 15.75
N ARG A 8 15.33 -2.18 14.60
CA ARG A 8 14.14 -2.07 13.73
C ARG A 8 12.89 -2.65 14.38
N LEU A 9 13.02 -3.79 15.09
CA LEU A 9 11.91 -4.37 15.84
C LEU A 9 11.45 -3.47 16.98
N LEU A 10 12.38 -2.85 17.72
CA LEU A 10 12.03 -1.88 18.77
C LEU A 10 11.33 -0.65 18.20
N GLN A 11 11.80 -0.11 17.08
CA GLN A 11 11.11 0.99 16.37
C GLN A 11 9.71 0.58 15.92
N SER A 12 9.54 -0.64 15.44
CA SER A 12 8.25 -1.19 15.03
C SER A 12 7.26 -1.26 16.19
N ILE A 13 7.71 -1.65 17.38
CA ILE A 13 6.88 -1.68 18.60
C ILE A 13 6.39 -0.26 18.94
N ILE A 14 7.29 0.73 18.89
CA ILE A 14 6.93 2.13 19.14
C ILE A 14 5.86 2.60 18.15
N VAL A 15 6.00 2.27 16.86
CA VAL A 15 5.01 2.61 15.82
C VAL A 15 3.66 1.94 16.11
N ILE A 16 3.65 0.66 16.45
CA ILE A 16 2.41 -0.08 16.80
C ILE A 16 1.72 0.60 18.00
N ILE A 17 2.47 0.90 19.06
CA ILE A 17 1.93 1.58 20.24
C ILE A 17 1.36 2.96 19.85
N GLY A 18 2.07 3.73 19.05
CA GLY A 18 1.61 5.04 18.57
C GLY A 18 0.31 4.95 17.76
N VAL A 19 0.24 4.02 16.79
CA VAL A 19 -0.93 3.81 15.95
C VAL A 19 -2.13 3.31 16.76
N THR A 20 -1.91 2.35 17.64
CA THR A 20 -2.98 1.81 18.50
C THR A 20 -3.50 2.84 19.49
N LEU A 21 -2.61 3.68 20.03
CA LEU A 21 -2.98 4.80 20.91
C LEU A 21 -3.83 5.83 20.16
N LEU A 22 -3.40 6.25 18.96
CA LEU A 22 -4.17 7.17 18.13
C LEU A 22 -5.54 6.57 17.76
N SER A 23 -5.58 5.31 17.32
CA SER A 23 -6.81 4.61 16.97
C SER A 23 -7.78 4.52 18.18
N PHE A 24 -7.24 4.21 19.35
CA PHE A 24 -8.01 4.14 20.60
C PHE A 24 -8.58 5.51 21.00
N PHE A 25 -7.75 6.56 20.99
CA PHE A 25 -8.21 7.91 21.34
C PHE A 25 -9.22 8.48 20.36
N THR A 26 -9.07 8.20 19.06
CA THR A 26 -10.03 8.65 18.03
C THR A 26 -11.44 8.15 18.32
N LEU A 27 -11.59 6.92 18.82
CA LEU A 27 -12.87 6.38 19.26
C LEU A 27 -13.48 7.21 20.40
N HIS A 28 -12.68 7.54 21.42
CA HIS A 28 -13.15 8.26 22.61
C HIS A 28 -13.41 9.74 22.35
N LEU A 29 -12.72 10.36 21.38
CA LEU A 29 -12.99 11.74 20.95
C LEU A 29 -14.35 11.88 20.24
N ALA A 30 -14.85 10.81 19.64
CA ALA A 30 -16.17 10.80 19.00
C ALA A 30 -17.34 10.74 20.00
N GLY A 31 -17.07 10.61 21.30
CA GLY A 31 -18.04 10.52 22.40
C GLY A 31 -17.97 9.19 23.14
N ASP A 32 -19.00 8.90 23.96
CA ASP A 32 -19.09 7.62 24.68
C ASP A 32 -19.37 6.47 23.69
N PRO A 33 -18.43 5.52 23.56
CA PRO A 33 -18.57 4.41 22.61
C PRO A 33 -19.78 3.52 22.88
N THR A 34 -20.33 3.53 24.11
CA THR A 34 -21.47 2.70 24.49
C THR A 34 -22.68 2.93 23.56
N TYR A 35 -22.90 4.19 23.16
CA TYR A 35 -24.02 4.54 22.28
C TYR A 35 -23.96 3.92 20.88
N LEU A 36 -22.83 3.39 20.48
CA LEU A 36 -22.68 2.67 19.21
C LEU A 36 -23.23 1.23 19.27
N TYR A 37 -23.34 0.69 20.49
CA TYR A 37 -23.73 -0.72 20.73
C TYR A 37 -25.18 -0.88 21.22
N VAL A 38 -25.85 0.22 21.49
CA VAL A 38 -27.24 0.23 21.95
C VAL A 38 -28.18 0.83 20.92
N SER A 39 -29.46 0.51 21.00
CA SER A 39 -30.49 1.14 20.18
C SER A 39 -30.66 2.62 20.57
N GLU A 40 -31.08 3.48 19.62
CA GLU A 40 -31.44 4.87 19.90
C GLU A 40 -32.57 5.01 20.95
N ARG A 41 -33.31 3.95 21.19
CA ARG A 41 -34.41 3.89 22.17
C ARG A 41 -34.05 3.12 23.43
N ALA A 42 -32.76 2.80 23.62
CA ALA A 42 -32.31 2.06 24.79
C ALA A 42 -32.59 2.81 26.10
N SER A 43 -33.01 2.07 27.12
CA SER A 43 -33.20 2.62 28.45
C SER A 43 -31.85 2.99 29.10
N ALA A 44 -31.90 3.86 30.11
CA ALA A 44 -30.70 4.22 30.88
C ALA A 44 -30.06 3.00 31.55
N GLU A 45 -30.84 2.01 31.94
CA GLU A 45 -30.39 0.75 32.52
C GLU A 45 -29.66 -0.08 31.50
N GLU A 46 -30.21 -0.25 30.28
CA GLU A 46 -29.58 -1.00 29.17
C GLU A 46 -28.25 -0.35 28.72
N ILE A 47 -28.17 0.97 28.68
CA ILE A 47 -26.94 1.72 28.42
C ILE A 47 -25.91 1.44 29.50
N ALA A 48 -26.29 1.50 30.78
CA ALA A 48 -25.38 1.24 31.90
C ALA A 48 -24.86 -0.19 31.92
N GLU A 49 -25.74 -1.18 31.69
CA GLU A 49 -25.34 -2.59 31.59
C GLU A 49 -24.37 -2.84 30.42
N THR A 50 -24.68 -2.28 29.24
CA THR A 50 -23.82 -2.40 28.06
C THR A 50 -22.46 -1.75 28.31
N ARG A 51 -22.42 -0.61 28.98
CA ARG A 51 -21.18 0.09 29.34
C ARG A 51 -20.30 -0.76 30.23
N ILE A 52 -20.86 -1.39 31.27
CA ILE A 52 -20.14 -2.30 32.17
C ILE A 52 -19.69 -3.56 31.42
N LYS A 53 -20.57 -4.17 30.63
CA LYS A 53 -20.28 -5.38 29.85
C LYS A 53 -19.11 -5.20 28.88
N LEU A 54 -19.01 -4.03 28.23
CA LEU A 54 -17.93 -3.69 27.30
C LEU A 54 -16.71 -3.10 27.98
N GLY A 55 -16.79 -2.81 29.30
CA GLY A 55 -15.69 -2.26 30.11
C GLY A 55 -15.44 -0.77 29.85
N PHE A 56 -16.38 -0.05 29.28
CA PHE A 56 -16.29 1.40 29.05
C PHE A 56 -16.52 2.24 30.33
N ASP A 57 -16.90 1.59 31.43
CA ASP A 57 -16.96 2.15 32.77
C ASP A 57 -15.60 2.33 33.43
N LYS A 58 -14.57 1.61 32.92
CA LYS A 58 -13.21 1.60 33.48
C LYS A 58 -12.42 2.86 33.09
N PRO A 59 -11.40 3.27 33.87
CA PRO A 59 -10.48 4.34 33.47
C PRO A 59 -9.82 4.06 32.12
N LEU A 60 -9.61 5.11 31.31
CA LEU A 60 -9.04 5.00 29.95
C LEU A 60 -7.74 4.18 29.86
N PRO A 61 -6.78 4.28 30.79
CA PRO A 61 -5.58 3.45 30.76
C PRO A 61 -5.89 1.95 30.83
N ILE A 62 -6.90 1.56 31.63
CA ILE A 62 -7.32 0.16 31.75
C ILE A 62 -8.01 -0.32 30.46
N GLN A 63 -8.85 0.52 29.87
CA GLN A 63 -9.48 0.23 28.59
C GLN A 63 -8.43 0.03 27.48
N TYR A 64 -7.43 0.91 27.42
CA TYR A 64 -6.33 0.79 26.47
C TYR A 64 -5.49 -0.48 26.68
N PHE A 65 -5.18 -0.81 27.94
CA PHE A 65 -4.48 -2.05 28.27
C PHE A 65 -5.27 -3.29 27.85
N ASN A 66 -6.58 -3.30 28.07
CA ASN A 66 -7.48 -4.37 27.62
C ASN A 66 -7.46 -4.49 26.08
N PHE A 67 -7.51 -3.35 25.36
CA PHE A 67 -7.42 -3.31 23.91
C PHE A 67 -6.08 -3.89 23.41
N LEU A 68 -4.93 -3.51 24.01
CA LEU A 68 -3.63 -4.07 23.67
C LEU A 68 -3.54 -5.56 23.98
N SER A 69 -4.10 -6.00 25.09
CA SER A 69 -4.15 -7.42 25.46
C SER A 69 -5.00 -8.22 24.48
N GLY A 70 -6.13 -7.66 24.00
CA GLY A 70 -6.94 -8.22 22.94
C GLY A 70 -6.17 -8.32 21.63
N LEU A 71 -5.47 -7.27 21.24
CA LEU A 71 -4.64 -7.24 20.03
C LEU A 71 -3.61 -8.38 20.00
N VAL A 72 -2.89 -8.61 21.12
CA VAL A 72 -1.90 -9.70 21.21
C VAL A 72 -2.53 -11.08 21.08
N ARG A 73 -3.80 -11.22 21.48
CA ARG A 73 -4.58 -12.46 21.35
C ARG A 73 -5.30 -12.59 20.01
N GLY A 74 -5.21 -11.58 19.13
CA GLY A 74 -5.95 -11.53 17.87
C GLY A 74 -7.43 -11.17 18.03
N ASP A 75 -7.84 -10.67 19.20
CA ASP A 75 -9.19 -10.19 19.47
C ASP A 75 -9.23 -8.66 19.36
N LEU A 76 -9.73 -8.15 18.26
CA LEU A 76 -9.95 -6.73 17.99
C LEU A 76 -11.44 -6.34 18.05
N GLY A 77 -12.24 -7.15 18.76
CA GLY A 77 -13.66 -6.95 18.94
C GLY A 77 -14.50 -7.52 17.80
N VAL A 78 -15.79 -7.33 17.92
CA VAL A 78 -16.82 -7.84 17.00
C VAL A 78 -17.45 -6.67 16.26
N SER A 79 -17.60 -6.78 14.95
CA SER A 79 -18.32 -5.82 14.11
C SER A 79 -19.74 -5.58 14.64
N ILE A 80 -20.08 -4.33 14.82
CA ILE A 80 -21.41 -3.91 15.31
C ILE A 80 -22.49 -4.27 14.27
N ARG A 81 -22.13 -4.28 12.97
CA ARG A 81 -23.07 -4.49 11.88
C ARG A 81 -23.21 -5.94 11.45
N SER A 82 -22.08 -6.63 11.31
CA SER A 82 -22.08 -8.02 10.79
C SER A 82 -22.05 -9.08 11.89
N HIS A 83 -21.80 -8.69 13.15
CA HIS A 83 -21.64 -9.60 14.29
C HIS A 83 -20.56 -10.66 14.11
N LYS A 84 -19.57 -10.36 13.26
CA LYS A 84 -18.40 -11.21 13.01
C LYS A 84 -17.15 -10.60 13.66
N PRO A 85 -16.12 -11.41 14.01
CA PRO A 85 -14.85 -10.88 14.50
C PRO A 85 -14.26 -9.87 13.51
N ALA A 86 -13.92 -8.67 13.97
CA ALA A 86 -13.46 -7.57 13.13
C ALA A 86 -12.16 -7.93 12.39
N LEU A 87 -11.23 -8.60 13.08
CA LEU A 87 -9.99 -9.08 12.44
C LEU A 87 -10.26 -10.06 11.30
N ALA A 88 -11.22 -10.99 11.45
CA ALA A 88 -11.56 -11.95 10.41
C ALA A 88 -12.09 -11.25 9.15
N LEU A 89 -12.94 -10.21 9.30
CA LEU A 89 -13.44 -9.41 8.18
C LEU A 89 -12.31 -8.71 7.42
N VAL A 90 -11.32 -8.17 8.15
CA VAL A 90 -10.18 -7.49 7.56
C VAL A 90 -9.28 -8.49 6.82
N MET A 91 -8.98 -9.63 7.45
CA MET A 91 -8.13 -10.67 6.85
C MET A 91 -8.75 -11.29 5.60
N GLU A 92 -10.08 -11.42 5.55
CA GLU A 92 -10.81 -11.87 4.34
C GLU A 92 -10.61 -10.90 3.15
N ARG A 93 -10.48 -9.60 3.41
CA ARG A 93 -10.34 -8.56 2.37
C ARG A 93 -8.90 -8.21 2.02
N LEU A 94 -7.96 -8.59 2.88
CA LEU A 94 -6.54 -8.24 2.73
C LEU A 94 -5.91 -8.76 1.42
N PRO A 95 -6.17 -10.01 0.96
CA PRO A 95 -5.62 -10.50 -0.31
C PRO A 95 -5.96 -9.61 -1.50
N ALA A 96 -7.21 -9.15 -1.61
CA ALA A 96 -7.64 -8.27 -2.71
C ALA A 96 -6.92 -6.91 -2.69
N THR A 97 -6.69 -6.32 -1.51
CA THR A 97 -5.89 -5.09 -1.36
C THR A 97 -4.44 -5.31 -1.78
N LEU A 98 -3.85 -6.45 -1.38
CA LEU A 98 -2.48 -6.81 -1.76
C LEU A 98 -2.35 -7.03 -3.27
N GLU A 99 -3.30 -7.72 -3.90
CA GLU A 99 -3.32 -7.92 -5.36
C GLU A 99 -3.26 -6.59 -6.11
N LEU A 100 -4.15 -5.67 -5.75
CA LEU A 100 -4.22 -4.37 -6.39
C LEU A 100 -2.95 -3.54 -6.15
N THR A 101 -2.44 -3.52 -4.91
CA THR A 101 -1.24 -2.74 -4.56
C THR A 101 0.02 -3.29 -5.25
N ILE A 102 0.20 -4.61 -5.24
CA ILE A 102 1.33 -5.27 -5.91
C ILE A 102 1.26 -5.04 -7.41
N PHE A 103 0.07 -5.21 -8.02
CA PHE A 103 -0.12 -4.98 -9.44
C PHE A 103 0.19 -3.52 -9.83
N ALA A 104 -0.32 -2.54 -9.08
CA ALA A 104 -0.05 -1.12 -9.33
C ALA A 104 1.45 -0.80 -9.22
N MET A 105 2.13 -1.36 -8.21
CA MET A 105 3.57 -1.20 -8.02
C MET A 105 4.37 -1.83 -9.17
N LEU A 106 4.00 -3.03 -9.59
CA LEU A 106 4.68 -3.73 -10.68
C LEU A 106 4.53 -2.98 -11.99
N ILE A 107 3.30 -2.60 -12.38
CA ILE A 107 3.06 -1.90 -13.65
C ILE A 107 3.74 -0.53 -13.67
N SER A 108 3.65 0.23 -12.57
CA SER A 108 4.31 1.54 -12.47
C SER A 108 5.83 1.42 -12.61
N THR A 109 6.44 0.45 -11.93
CA THR A 109 7.89 0.23 -11.95
C THR A 109 8.39 -0.27 -13.29
N LEU A 110 7.69 -1.27 -13.87
CA LEU A 110 8.05 -1.85 -15.17
C LEU A 110 8.01 -0.82 -16.30
N ILE A 111 7.10 0.16 -16.22
CA ILE A 111 7.01 1.24 -17.20
C ILE A 111 7.98 2.39 -16.85
N ALA A 112 8.12 2.74 -15.58
CA ALA A 112 8.97 3.86 -15.15
C ALA A 112 10.46 3.63 -15.44
N ILE A 113 10.96 2.40 -15.28
CA ILE A 113 12.37 2.08 -15.51
C ILE A 113 12.79 2.36 -16.96
N PRO A 114 12.18 1.76 -18.00
CA PRO A 114 12.58 2.04 -19.38
C PRO A 114 12.39 3.51 -19.78
N ILE A 115 11.30 4.13 -19.34
CA ILE A 115 11.02 5.56 -19.62
C ILE A 115 12.07 6.46 -18.97
N GLY A 116 12.45 6.20 -17.72
CA GLY A 116 13.48 6.96 -17.00
C GLY A 116 14.87 6.80 -17.61
N ILE A 117 15.25 5.57 -18.01
CA ILE A 117 16.50 5.31 -18.74
C ILE A 117 16.51 6.05 -20.08
N LEU A 118 15.41 5.99 -20.85
CA LEU A 118 15.29 6.67 -22.12
C LEU A 118 15.42 8.20 -21.97
N ALA A 119 14.75 8.78 -20.98
CA ALA A 119 14.86 10.20 -20.70
C ALA A 119 16.28 10.62 -20.28
N ALA A 120 16.99 9.80 -19.49
CA ALA A 120 18.38 10.06 -19.10
C ALA A 120 19.36 9.99 -20.26
N THR A 121 19.23 8.96 -21.12
CA THR A 121 20.11 8.77 -22.28
C THR A 121 19.89 9.78 -23.40
N LYS A 122 18.67 10.37 -23.46
CA LYS A 122 18.29 11.43 -24.41
C LYS A 122 18.19 12.81 -23.75
N ARG A 123 18.98 13.03 -22.69
CA ARG A 123 19.01 14.30 -21.93
C ARG A 123 19.06 15.53 -22.85
N GLY A 124 18.22 16.52 -22.56
CA GLY A 124 18.18 17.80 -23.25
C GLY A 124 17.50 17.78 -24.65
N THR A 125 16.98 16.64 -25.07
CA THR A 125 16.19 16.50 -26.29
C THR A 125 14.71 16.79 -26.02
N SER A 126 13.93 17.02 -27.09
CA SER A 126 12.44 17.14 -27.00
C SER A 126 11.79 15.90 -26.41
N LEU A 127 12.36 14.72 -26.59
CA LEU A 127 11.88 13.46 -26.03
C LEU A 127 12.03 13.44 -24.51
N ASP A 128 13.17 13.86 -23.97
CA ASP A 128 13.37 14.01 -22.53
C ASP A 128 12.37 15.02 -21.94
N GLY A 129 12.24 16.21 -22.58
CA GLY A 129 11.26 17.22 -22.19
C GLY A 129 9.83 16.70 -22.20
N GLY A 130 9.43 16.01 -23.26
CA GLY A 130 8.10 15.41 -23.40
C GLY A 130 7.79 14.36 -22.33
N ILE A 131 8.73 13.45 -22.05
CA ILE A 131 8.58 12.46 -20.98
C ILE A 131 8.38 13.16 -19.62
N MET A 132 9.18 14.17 -19.32
CA MET A 132 9.09 14.89 -18.05
C MET A 132 7.79 15.68 -17.93
N LEU A 133 7.31 16.29 -19.01
CA LEU A 133 5.99 16.95 -19.04
C LEU A 133 4.86 15.94 -18.75
N VAL A 134 4.82 14.82 -19.45
CA VAL A 134 3.81 13.77 -19.22
C VAL A 134 3.87 13.25 -17.77
N ALA A 135 5.06 13.08 -17.22
CA ALA A 135 5.23 12.68 -15.83
C ALA A 135 4.69 13.74 -14.85
N MET A 136 4.92 15.03 -15.10
CA MET A 136 4.37 16.12 -14.28
C MET A 136 2.83 16.14 -14.32
N PHE A 137 2.24 16.03 -15.51
CA PHE A 137 0.79 15.94 -15.67
C PHE A 137 0.22 14.73 -14.94
N GLY A 138 0.85 13.55 -15.08
CA GLY A 138 0.42 12.33 -14.40
C GLY A 138 0.37 12.45 -12.87
N GLN A 139 1.27 13.26 -12.29
CA GLN A 139 1.24 13.53 -10.84
C GLN A 139 0.18 14.56 -10.40
N SER A 140 -0.25 15.41 -11.31
CA SER A 140 -1.22 16.47 -11.01
C SER A 140 -2.67 15.98 -11.08
N ILE A 141 -2.92 14.85 -11.70
CA ILE A 141 -4.26 14.28 -11.87
C ILE A 141 -4.69 13.58 -10.56
N PRO A 142 -5.83 13.99 -9.96
CA PRO A 142 -6.36 13.28 -8.79
C PRO A 142 -6.73 11.83 -9.16
N SER A 143 -6.31 10.85 -8.36
CA SER A 143 -6.53 9.43 -8.65
C SER A 143 -8.02 9.07 -8.79
N PHE A 144 -8.89 9.59 -7.93
CA PHE A 144 -10.33 9.35 -8.02
C PHE A 144 -10.92 9.86 -9.35
N TRP A 145 -10.48 11.03 -9.82
CA TRP A 145 -10.94 11.59 -11.10
C TRP A 145 -10.49 10.71 -12.26
N LEU A 146 -9.21 10.30 -12.25
CA LEU A 146 -8.69 9.38 -13.27
C LEU A 146 -9.48 8.07 -13.29
N GLY A 147 -9.76 7.50 -12.13
CA GLY A 147 -10.55 6.26 -12.01
C GLY A 147 -11.94 6.41 -12.63
N ILE A 148 -12.65 7.50 -12.32
CA ILE A 148 -13.96 7.79 -12.90
C ILE A 148 -13.86 7.97 -14.41
N MET A 149 -12.86 8.70 -14.92
CA MET A 149 -12.66 8.90 -16.36
C MET A 149 -12.37 7.58 -17.10
N LEU A 150 -11.58 6.67 -16.48
CA LEU A 150 -11.34 5.33 -17.05
C LEU A 150 -12.61 4.49 -17.08
N ILE A 151 -13.42 4.52 -16.02
CA ILE A 151 -14.72 3.83 -16.00
C ILE A 151 -15.61 4.34 -17.12
N LEU A 152 -15.75 5.65 -17.28
CA LEU A 152 -16.61 6.27 -18.29
C LEU A 152 -16.12 5.98 -19.72
N SER A 153 -14.82 6.17 -19.98
CA SER A 153 -14.26 6.04 -21.33
C SER A 153 -13.99 4.58 -21.71
N VAL A 154 -13.17 3.88 -20.92
CA VAL A 154 -12.71 2.52 -21.26
C VAL A 154 -13.75 1.47 -20.92
N GLY A 155 -14.43 1.65 -19.76
CA GLY A 155 -15.42 0.70 -19.27
C GLY A 155 -16.78 0.82 -19.96
N LEU A 156 -17.37 2.01 -20.00
CA LEU A 156 -18.74 2.22 -20.48
C LEU A 156 -18.80 2.54 -21.97
N GLN A 157 -17.97 3.46 -22.48
CA GLN A 157 -18.01 3.85 -23.89
C GLN A 157 -17.34 2.80 -24.78
N LEU A 158 -16.08 2.45 -24.53
CA LEU A 158 -15.34 1.48 -25.33
C LEU A 158 -15.67 0.02 -25.00
N LYS A 159 -16.15 -0.25 -23.79
CA LYS A 159 -16.48 -1.60 -23.28
C LYS A 159 -15.30 -2.58 -23.37
N TRP A 160 -14.07 -2.09 -23.25
CA TRP A 160 -12.86 -2.91 -23.35
C TRP A 160 -12.57 -3.68 -22.05
N LEU A 161 -12.83 -3.03 -20.91
CA LEU A 161 -12.53 -3.55 -19.59
C LEU A 161 -13.76 -3.47 -18.66
N PRO A 162 -13.90 -4.41 -17.71
CA PRO A 162 -15.01 -4.39 -16.76
C PRO A 162 -14.88 -3.21 -15.79
N ILE A 163 -16.01 -2.56 -15.48
CA ILE A 163 -16.07 -1.38 -14.60
C ILE A 163 -15.97 -1.73 -13.10
N SER A 164 -16.26 -2.96 -12.73
CA SER A 164 -16.21 -3.47 -11.35
C SER A 164 -16.07 -4.99 -11.38
N GLY A 165 -15.75 -5.57 -10.24
CA GLY A 165 -15.56 -7.00 -10.08
C GLY A 165 -14.15 -7.33 -9.61
N HIS A 166 -13.93 -8.59 -9.27
CA HIS A 166 -12.67 -9.12 -8.78
C HIS A 166 -12.59 -10.60 -9.06
N GLU A 167 -11.48 -11.06 -9.57
CA GLU A 167 -11.14 -12.46 -9.67
C GLU A 167 -9.93 -12.72 -8.79
N ALA A 168 -10.07 -13.57 -7.78
CA ALA A 168 -9.04 -13.77 -6.76
C ALA A 168 -7.86 -14.57 -7.30
N VAL A 169 -6.65 -14.07 -7.08
CA VAL A 169 -5.38 -14.74 -7.40
C VAL A 169 -4.63 -15.10 -6.12
N ILE A 170 -4.44 -14.14 -5.21
CA ILE A 170 -3.65 -14.36 -3.99
C ILE A 170 -4.39 -15.24 -2.99
N ASP A 171 -5.69 -15.07 -2.81
CA ASP A 171 -6.46 -15.84 -1.82
C ASP A 171 -6.42 -17.36 -2.08
N PRO A 172 -6.64 -17.89 -3.31
CA PRO A 172 -6.42 -19.30 -3.61
C PRO A 172 -4.97 -19.76 -3.36
N ILE A 173 -3.98 -18.95 -3.71
CA ILE A 173 -2.57 -19.27 -3.47
C ILE A 173 -2.28 -19.43 -1.99
N LEU A 174 -2.77 -18.53 -1.15
CA LEU A 174 -2.61 -18.60 0.31
C LEU A 174 -3.31 -19.83 0.93
N LYS A 175 -4.36 -20.32 0.29
CA LYS A 175 -5.06 -21.55 0.68
C LYS A 175 -4.41 -22.84 0.15
N GLY A 176 -3.27 -22.72 -0.57
CA GLY A 176 -2.55 -23.87 -1.14
C GLY A 176 -3.02 -24.28 -2.53
N GLU A 177 -3.95 -23.54 -3.14
CA GLU A 177 -4.54 -23.81 -4.45
C GLU A 177 -3.79 -23.03 -5.56
N LEU A 178 -2.48 -23.29 -5.72
CA LEU A 178 -1.63 -22.60 -6.69
C LEU A 178 -2.18 -22.66 -8.13
N GLY A 179 -2.72 -23.81 -8.53
CA GLY A 179 -3.30 -24.00 -9.85
C GLY A 179 -4.46 -23.06 -10.13
N THR A 180 -5.38 -22.93 -9.18
CA THR A 180 -6.54 -22.02 -9.26
C THR A 180 -6.09 -20.57 -9.35
N GLY A 181 -5.14 -20.14 -8.51
CA GLY A 181 -4.62 -18.78 -8.55
C GLY A 181 -3.97 -18.41 -9.90
N ILE A 182 -3.18 -19.32 -10.48
CA ILE A 182 -2.54 -19.10 -11.78
C ILE A 182 -3.56 -19.09 -12.92
N THR A 183 -4.57 -19.99 -12.91
CA THR A 183 -5.61 -20.03 -13.95
C THR A 183 -6.51 -18.81 -13.93
N ASN A 184 -6.71 -18.18 -12.77
CA ASN A 184 -7.49 -16.95 -12.62
C ASN A 184 -6.75 -15.70 -13.13
N LEU A 185 -5.43 -15.75 -13.25
CA LEU A 185 -4.61 -14.57 -13.56
C LEU A 185 -5.05 -13.81 -14.84
N PRO A 186 -5.36 -14.45 -16.00
CA PRO A 186 -5.81 -13.73 -17.18
C PRO A 186 -7.13 -12.98 -16.99
N ALA A 187 -8.06 -13.56 -16.24
CA ALA A 187 -9.33 -12.93 -15.89
C ALA A 187 -9.12 -11.77 -14.90
N ALA A 188 -8.32 -12.01 -13.84
CA ALA A 188 -7.98 -11.03 -12.83
C ALA A 188 -7.31 -9.78 -13.42
N LEU A 189 -6.41 -9.94 -14.40
CA LEU A 189 -5.76 -8.81 -15.08
C LEU A 189 -6.77 -7.84 -15.71
N ARG A 190 -7.88 -8.34 -16.26
CA ARG A 190 -8.91 -7.47 -16.84
C ARG A 190 -9.56 -6.56 -15.81
N PHE A 191 -9.72 -7.03 -14.58
CA PHE A 191 -10.26 -6.24 -13.47
C PHE A 191 -9.19 -5.33 -12.83
N LEU A 192 -7.91 -5.72 -12.87
CA LEU A 192 -6.80 -5.01 -12.23
C LEU A 192 -6.29 -3.81 -13.06
N ILE A 193 -6.41 -3.82 -14.39
CA ILE A 193 -5.80 -2.83 -15.29
C ILE A 193 -6.26 -1.41 -14.93
N MET A 194 -7.56 -1.12 -14.93
CA MET A 194 -8.05 0.24 -14.67
C MET A 194 -7.73 0.74 -13.26
N PRO A 195 -8.06 0.01 -12.17
CA PRO A 195 -7.69 0.46 -10.84
C PRO A 195 -6.18 0.50 -10.62
N GLY A 196 -5.41 -0.44 -11.20
CA GLY A 196 -3.94 -0.44 -11.12
C GLY A 196 -3.29 0.76 -11.80
N ILE A 197 -3.76 1.15 -12.99
CA ILE A 197 -3.33 2.40 -13.66
C ILE A 197 -3.70 3.62 -12.81
N THR A 198 -4.88 3.62 -12.22
CA THR A 198 -5.38 4.74 -11.40
C THR A 198 -4.45 5.04 -10.23
N ILE A 199 -4.02 4.01 -9.49
CA ILE A 199 -3.09 4.17 -8.37
C ILE A 199 -1.66 4.34 -8.88
N GLY A 200 -1.27 3.54 -9.88
CA GLY A 200 0.10 3.44 -10.36
C GLY A 200 0.59 4.65 -11.16
N LEU A 201 -0.30 5.49 -11.72
CA LEU A 201 0.12 6.62 -12.56
C LEU A 201 0.96 7.65 -11.80
N PHE A 202 0.54 7.99 -10.57
CA PHE A 202 1.31 8.90 -9.71
C PHE A 202 2.70 8.33 -9.40
N SER A 203 2.75 7.06 -9.06
CA SER A 203 3.97 6.32 -8.78
C SER A 203 4.88 6.20 -9.99
N LEU A 204 4.32 5.88 -11.16
CA LEU A 204 5.04 5.80 -12.42
C LEU A 204 5.77 7.11 -12.72
N ALA A 205 5.07 8.22 -12.61
CA ALA A 205 5.62 9.53 -12.89
C ALA A 205 6.77 9.92 -11.94
N ARG A 206 6.62 9.61 -10.64
CA ARG A 206 7.64 9.82 -9.63
C ARG A 206 8.86 8.92 -9.86
N ASN A 207 8.64 7.65 -10.11
CA ASN A 207 9.67 6.65 -10.33
C ASN A 207 10.46 6.92 -11.61
N ALA A 208 9.81 7.30 -12.70
CA ALA A 208 10.49 7.66 -13.94
C ALA A 208 11.46 8.83 -13.74
N ARG A 209 11.07 9.85 -12.97
CA ARG A 209 11.97 10.98 -12.64
C ARG A 209 13.14 10.55 -11.77
N LEU A 210 12.89 9.67 -10.79
CA LEU A 210 13.95 9.14 -9.93
C LEU A 210 14.95 8.32 -10.75
N VAL A 211 14.47 7.39 -11.57
CA VAL A 211 15.32 6.58 -12.46
C VAL A 211 16.15 7.49 -13.37
N ARG A 212 15.52 8.51 -13.97
CA ARG A 212 16.22 9.49 -14.80
C ARG A 212 17.33 10.21 -14.01
N SER A 213 17.01 10.72 -12.82
CA SER A 213 17.99 11.44 -11.99
C SER A 213 19.18 10.55 -11.60
N SER A 214 18.90 9.34 -11.10
CA SER A 214 19.92 8.36 -10.71
C SER A 214 20.78 7.93 -11.90
N MET A 215 20.16 7.73 -13.06
CA MET A 215 20.89 7.40 -14.29
C MET A 215 21.82 8.54 -14.73
N LEU A 216 21.37 9.79 -14.68
CA LEU A 216 22.19 10.95 -15.04
C LEU A 216 23.41 11.09 -14.13
N GLU A 217 23.22 10.88 -12.82
CA GLU A 217 24.32 10.90 -11.85
C GLU A 217 25.35 9.80 -12.15
N VAL A 218 24.87 8.58 -12.38
CA VAL A 218 25.76 7.45 -12.66
C VAL A 218 26.45 7.56 -14.02
N LEU A 219 25.75 8.02 -15.06
CA LEU A 219 26.32 8.20 -16.41
C LEU A 219 27.44 9.22 -16.46
N SER A 220 27.54 10.13 -15.47
CA SER A 220 28.62 11.11 -15.35
C SER A 220 29.87 10.62 -14.63
N GLN A 221 29.87 9.37 -14.11
CA GLN A 221 31.00 8.82 -13.34
C GLN A 221 32.14 8.32 -14.25
N ASP A 222 33.38 8.44 -13.76
CA ASP A 222 34.60 8.08 -14.51
C ASP A 222 34.65 6.62 -14.97
N TYR A 223 34.11 5.68 -14.19
CA TYR A 223 34.07 4.28 -14.58
C TYR A 223 33.19 3.99 -15.79
N VAL A 224 32.16 4.81 -16.01
CA VAL A 224 31.29 4.72 -17.19
C VAL A 224 32.05 5.23 -18.41
N THR A 225 32.79 6.32 -18.27
CA THR A 225 33.69 6.84 -19.32
C THR A 225 34.78 5.81 -19.67
N THR A 226 35.36 5.15 -18.66
CA THR A 226 36.34 4.09 -18.85
C THR A 226 35.73 2.88 -19.61
N ALA A 227 34.47 2.51 -19.31
CA ALA A 227 33.79 1.44 -20.01
C ALA A 227 33.59 1.76 -21.50
N ARG A 228 33.24 3.01 -21.82
CA ARG A 228 33.15 3.49 -23.22
C ARG A 228 34.50 3.48 -23.93
N SER A 229 35.55 3.95 -23.26
CA SER A 229 36.93 3.97 -23.81
C SER A 229 37.45 2.56 -24.12
N LYS A 230 36.95 1.53 -23.42
CA LYS A 230 37.26 0.12 -23.72
C LYS A 230 36.48 -0.46 -24.91
N GLY A 231 35.68 0.34 -25.63
CA GLY A 231 34.94 -0.05 -26.81
C GLY A 231 33.70 -0.89 -26.52
N LEU A 232 33.18 -0.89 -25.31
CA LEU A 232 31.91 -1.59 -25.00
C LEU A 232 30.75 -0.94 -25.73
N SER A 233 29.78 -1.73 -26.15
CA SER A 233 28.55 -1.22 -26.77
C SER A 233 27.76 -0.34 -25.80
N GLU A 234 27.12 0.74 -26.30
CA GLU A 234 26.39 1.69 -25.45
C GLU A 234 25.27 1.00 -24.65
N SER A 235 24.61 -0.01 -25.23
CA SER A 235 23.62 -0.81 -24.50
C SER A 235 24.21 -1.54 -23.29
N THR A 236 25.41 -2.10 -23.43
CA THR A 236 26.14 -2.73 -22.31
C THR A 236 26.56 -1.71 -21.26
N VAL A 237 27.04 -0.54 -21.67
CA VAL A 237 27.39 0.55 -20.76
C VAL A 237 26.16 1.00 -19.95
N ILE A 238 25.04 1.22 -20.63
CA ILE A 238 23.79 1.70 -20.01
C ILE A 238 23.21 0.63 -19.08
N LEU A 239 22.95 -0.58 -19.57
CA LEU A 239 22.18 -1.58 -18.81
C LEU A 239 23.03 -2.32 -17.77
N LYS A 240 24.29 -2.67 -18.10
CA LYS A 240 25.12 -3.48 -17.21
C LYS A 240 25.95 -2.63 -16.24
N HIS A 241 26.50 -1.48 -16.69
CA HIS A 241 27.39 -0.67 -15.88
C HIS A 241 26.69 0.50 -15.20
N ALA A 242 25.83 1.24 -15.89
CA ALA A 242 25.14 2.40 -15.31
C ALA A 242 23.89 2.01 -14.53
N PHE A 243 22.94 1.30 -15.14
CA PHE A 243 21.64 1.00 -14.54
C PHE A 243 21.77 0.17 -13.26
N ARG A 244 22.67 -0.80 -13.21
CA ARG A 244 22.91 -1.60 -12.00
C ARG A 244 23.21 -0.74 -10.76
N ASN A 245 24.00 0.33 -10.93
CA ASN A 245 24.33 1.24 -9.83
C ASN A 245 23.20 2.26 -9.58
N ALA A 246 22.49 2.67 -10.63
CA ALA A 246 21.33 3.54 -10.53
C ALA A 246 20.12 2.85 -9.89
N LEU A 247 20.08 1.51 -9.81
CA LEU A 247 19.00 0.75 -9.13
C LEU A 247 18.98 0.95 -7.62
N ILE A 248 20.10 1.25 -6.96
CA ILE A 248 20.16 1.36 -5.49
C ILE A 248 19.13 2.38 -4.96
N PRO A 249 19.10 3.65 -5.41
CA PRO A 249 18.06 4.60 -4.99
C PRO A 249 16.64 4.19 -5.41
N VAL A 250 16.50 3.48 -6.55
CA VAL A 250 15.19 3.04 -7.05
C VAL A 250 14.59 1.97 -6.15
N VAL A 251 15.37 0.97 -5.75
CA VAL A 251 14.92 -0.09 -4.81
C VAL A 251 14.53 0.53 -3.47
N THR A 252 15.26 1.54 -3.02
CA THR A 252 14.93 2.35 -1.85
C THR A 252 13.53 2.90 -1.92
N MET A 253 13.25 3.61 -2.99
CA MET A 253 11.96 4.26 -3.18
C MET A 253 10.82 3.25 -3.30
N LEU A 254 11.04 2.09 -3.95
CA LEU A 254 10.01 1.07 -4.09
C LEU A 254 9.51 0.56 -2.73
N GLY A 255 10.40 0.45 -1.74
CA GLY A 255 10.01 0.09 -0.39
C GLY A 255 9.10 1.12 0.29
N LEU A 256 9.47 2.40 0.20
CA LEU A 256 8.65 3.49 0.75
C LEU A 256 7.34 3.66 -0.03
N GLU A 257 7.35 3.36 -1.32
CA GLU A 257 6.21 3.50 -2.22
C GLU A 257 5.07 2.56 -1.87
N PHE A 258 5.37 1.36 -1.42
CA PHE A 258 4.32 0.42 -1.04
C PHE A 258 3.41 0.99 0.06
N GLY A 259 3.99 1.63 1.09
CA GLY A 259 3.22 2.31 2.13
C GLY A 259 2.36 3.46 1.60
N PHE A 260 2.88 4.21 0.61
CA PHE A 260 2.13 5.28 -0.04
C PHE A 260 0.97 4.73 -0.89
N LEU A 261 1.21 3.65 -1.65
CA LEU A 261 0.18 2.98 -2.45
C LEU A 261 -0.96 2.45 -1.58
N LEU A 262 -0.66 1.92 -0.39
CA LEU A 262 -1.67 1.47 0.56
C LEU A 262 -2.62 2.58 1.01
N SER A 263 -2.14 3.82 1.16
CA SER A 263 -3.03 4.94 1.49
C SER A 263 -3.90 5.36 0.30
N GLY A 264 -3.36 5.31 -0.91
CA GLY A 264 -4.08 5.62 -2.16
C GLY A 264 -5.09 4.55 -2.58
N VAL A 265 -4.87 3.32 -2.14
CA VAL A 265 -5.72 2.17 -2.49
C VAL A 265 -7.15 2.32 -1.99
N VAL A 266 -7.37 2.95 -0.83
CA VAL A 266 -8.70 3.13 -0.20
C VAL A 266 -9.69 3.83 -1.15
N VAL A 267 -9.24 4.93 -1.76
CA VAL A 267 -10.06 5.71 -2.69
C VAL A 267 -10.37 4.90 -3.95
N THR A 268 -9.37 4.23 -4.51
CA THR A 268 -9.52 3.44 -5.73
C THR A 268 -10.40 2.22 -5.52
N GLU A 269 -10.27 1.51 -4.41
CA GLU A 269 -11.14 0.40 -4.05
C GLU A 269 -12.62 0.84 -3.95
N THR A 270 -12.85 2.04 -3.43
CA THR A 270 -14.20 2.61 -3.34
C THR A 270 -14.74 2.94 -4.75
N VAL A 271 -13.97 3.61 -5.59
CA VAL A 271 -14.36 4.01 -6.95
C VAL A 271 -14.69 2.80 -7.83
N PHE A 272 -13.84 1.76 -7.81
CA PHE A 272 -14.02 0.55 -8.63
C PHE A 272 -14.85 -0.54 -7.96
N SER A 273 -15.40 -0.29 -6.77
CA SER A 273 -16.09 -1.29 -5.97
C SER A 273 -15.24 -2.55 -5.69
N TRP A 274 -13.93 -2.39 -5.61
CA TRP A 274 -12.98 -3.47 -5.32
C TRP A 274 -13.18 -4.02 -3.91
N PRO A 275 -13.18 -5.35 -3.70
CA PRO A 275 -13.52 -5.95 -2.41
C PRO A 275 -12.34 -5.97 -1.42
N GLY A 276 -11.63 -4.85 -1.27
CA GLY A 276 -10.46 -4.73 -0.39
C GLY A 276 -10.77 -4.13 0.98
N VAL A 277 -9.71 -4.02 1.79
CA VAL A 277 -9.76 -3.48 3.17
C VAL A 277 -10.07 -1.98 3.17
N GLY A 278 -9.59 -1.22 2.20
CA GLY A 278 -9.86 0.22 2.10
C GLY A 278 -11.36 0.51 1.93
N ARG A 279 -12.03 -0.25 1.06
CA ARG A 279 -13.49 -0.15 0.91
C ARG A 279 -14.22 -0.61 2.18
N LEU A 280 -13.73 -1.68 2.83
CA LEU A 280 -14.26 -2.14 4.10
C LEU A 280 -14.19 -1.03 5.15
N VAL A 281 -13.05 -0.34 5.28
CA VAL A 281 -12.85 0.79 6.21
C VAL A 281 -13.80 1.94 5.91
N THR A 282 -13.92 2.35 4.64
CA THR A 282 -14.82 3.43 4.22
C THR A 282 -16.26 3.13 4.61
N ASN A 283 -16.72 1.90 4.37
CA ASN A 283 -18.04 1.45 4.77
C ASN A 283 -18.20 1.41 6.30
N ALA A 284 -17.19 0.92 7.02
CA ALA A 284 -17.20 0.86 8.48
C ALA A 284 -17.25 2.25 9.12
N ILE A 285 -16.51 3.23 8.58
CA ILE A 285 -16.58 4.63 9.04
C ILE A 285 -17.99 5.20 8.84
N THR A 286 -18.57 5.04 7.65
CA THR A 286 -19.91 5.53 7.33
C THR A 286 -20.98 4.89 8.24
N GLN A 287 -20.79 3.60 8.56
CA GLN A 287 -21.71 2.84 9.41
C GLN A 287 -21.38 2.94 10.91
N ARG A 288 -20.33 3.68 11.29
CA ARG A 288 -19.82 3.79 12.66
C ARG A 288 -19.44 2.44 13.28
N ASP A 289 -18.96 1.50 12.47
CA ASP A 289 -18.47 0.20 12.92
C ASP A 289 -17.01 0.28 13.38
N ILE A 290 -16.84 0.81 14.60
CA ILE A 290 -15.54 1.18 15.16
C ILE A 290 -14.60 -0.03 15.29
N PRO A 291 -15.01 -1.23 15.75
CA PRO A 291 -14.11 -2.37 15.81
C PRO A 291 -13.48 -2.71 14.47
N VAL A 292 -14.23 -2.64 13.37
CA VAL A 292 -13.70 -2.88 12.03
C VAL A 292 -12.73 -1.79 11.60
N VAL A 293 -13.01 -0.52 11.91
CA VAL A 293 -12.08 0.59 11.65
C VAL A 293 -10.77 0.38 12.40
N GLN A 294 -10.83 0.10 13.71
CA GLN A 294 -9.65 -0.13 14.53
C GLN A 294 -8.83 -1.34 14.07
N ALA A 295 -9.50 -2.46 13.79
CA ALA A 295 -8.84 -3.66 13.26
C ALA A 295 -8.13 -3.37 11.93
N SER A 296 -8.76 -2.62 11.05
CA SER A 296 -8.19 -2.25 9.75
C SER A 296 -6.95 -1.36 9.89
N VAL A 297 -7.01 -0.34 10.76
CA VAL A 297 -5.88 0.56 11.03
C VAL A 297 -4.69 -0.22 11.60
N VAL A 298 -4.94 -1.14 12.53
CA VAL A 298 -3.90 -2.00 13.13
C VAL A 298 -3.29 -2.93 12.08
N VAL A 299 -4.12 -3.58 11.24
CA VAL A 299 -3.64 -4.48 10.18
C VAL A 299 -2.80 -3.71 9.16
N PHE A 300 -3.25 -2.52 8.72
CA PHE A 300 -2.45 -1.67 7.83
C PHE A 300 -1.12 -1.26 8.46
N ALA A 301 -1.09 -0.91 9.75
CA ALA A 301 0.14 -0.57 10.44
C ALA A 301 1.11 -1.76 10.52
N ILE A 302 0.62 -2.95 10.87
CA ILE A 302 1.42 -4.16 10.91
C ILE A 302 1.97 -4.49 9.52
N MET A 303 1.12 -4.43 8.50
CA MET A 303 1.52 -4.67 7.10
C MET A 303 2.61 -3.68 6.64
N PHE A 304 2.45 -2.39 6.95
CA PHE A 304 3.46 -1.38 6.66
C PHE A 304 4.80 -1.68 7.35
N ILE A 305 4.77 -2.09 8.61
CA ILE A 305 5.96 -2.46 9.39
C ILE A 305 6.66 -3.67 8.78
N VAL A 306 5.90 -4.74 8.48
CA VAL A 306 6.44 -5.97 7.89
C VAL A 306 7.11 -5.68 6.56
N LEU A 307 6.49 -4.86 5.73
CA LEU A 307 7.04 -4.47 4.44
C LEU A 307 8.30 -3.61 4.56
N ASN A 308 8.30 -2.62 5.47
CA ASN A 308 9.51 -1.84 5.73
C ASN A 308 10.65 -2.72 6.22
N LEU A 309 10.37 -3.66 7.13
CA LEU A 309 11.37 -4.62 7.59
C LEU A 309 11.93 -5.47 6.44
N PHE A 310 11.06 -5.93 5.54
CA PHE A 310 11.46 -6.68 4.35
C PHE A 310 12.36 -5.84 3.42
N VAL A 311 12.00 -4.59 3.19
CA VAL A 311 12.81 -3.65 2.41
C VAL A 311 14.16 -3.38 3.07
N ASP A 312 14.19 -3.18 4.39
CA ASP A 312 15.41 -3.00 5.16
C ASP A 312 16.35 -4.22 5.06
N LEU A 313 15.79 -5.43 5.02
CA LEU A 313 16.57 -6.67 4.81
C LEU A 313 17.14 -6.74 3.39
N ILE A 314 16.40 -6.34 2.37
CA ILE A 314 16.89 -6.24 0.99
C ILE A 314 18.04 -5.22 0.92
N TYR A 315 17.90 -4.08 1.58
CA TYR A 315 18.96 -3.07 1.68
C TYR A 315 20.25 -3.62 2.28
N ALA A 316 20.14 -4.31 3.42
CA ALA A 316 21.29 -4.89 4.09
C ALA A 316 22.03 -5.93 3.22
N GLN A 317 21.36 -6.49 2.18
CA GLN A 317 21.98 -7.39 1.19
C GLN A 317 22.59 -6.63 0.01
N LEU A 318 21.97 -5.53 -0.44
CA LEU A 318 22.40 -4.76 -1.61
C LEU A 318 23.56 -3.81 -1.31
N ASP A 319 23.58 -3.20 -0.13
CA ASP A 319 24.63 -2.27 0.30
C ASP A 319 25.48 -2.85 1.45
N PRO A 320 26.69 -3.36 1.16
CA PRO A 320 27.58 -3.91 2.20
C PRO A 320 28.05 -2.86 3.23
N ARG A 321 27.91 -1.56 2.96
CA ARG A 321 28.30 -0.49 3.87
C ARG A 321 27.38 -0.40 5.10
N ILE A 322 26.14 -0.81 4.98
CA ILE A 322 25.16 -0.86 6.08
C ILE A 322 25.50 -1.93 7.13
N ARG A 323 26.35 -2.90 6.79
CA ARG A 323 26.77 -3.98 7.70
C ARG A 323 27.77 -3.56 8.75
N LEU A 324 28.33 -2.37 8.67
CA LEU A 324 29.44 -1.88 9.49
C LEU A 324 29.01 -0.84 10.55
N GLY A 325 27.71 -0.54 10.69
CA GLY A 325 27.15 0.39 11.67
C GLY A 325 26.44 -0.31 12.84
#